data_b152132158a7002e330d4f9ef3e2c207
#
_entry.id   b152132158a7002e330d4f9ef3e2c207
#
_cell.length_a   1.000
_cell.length_b   1.000
_cell.length_c   1.000
_cell.angle_alpha   90.00
_cell.angle_beta   90.00
_cell.angle_gamma   90.00
#
_symmetry.space_group_name_H-M   'P 1'
#
loop_
_entity.id
_entity.type
_entity.pdbx_description
1 polymer ?
#
loop_
_entity_poly.entity_id
_entity_poly.type
_entity_poly.pdbx_seq_one_letter_code
_entity_poly.pdbx_strand_id
1 'polypeptide(L)'
;SEGRQAWRTRHGIGTGDCAISLFCYEPPALPQWLAQLHAAPPAPQATHLLVTPGRAAATVQQAMASVPATEQGAVTRHALQPCPQPQFDEMLWACDLNLVRGEDSLVRALWAGQPLVWHIYPQHDDAHHDKLDAFLDWLQAPASLRAFHHAWNGMAPASTLPAITPALLKQWQECVQAARLRLLQQTPLIEQLQAFVTEKS
;
A
#
# COMPACT_ATOMS: atom_id res chain seq x y z
N SER A 1 -9.42 16.42 0.60
CA SER A 1 -9.06 17.51 1.51
C SER A 1 -8.07 18.43 0.83
N GLU A 2 -8.03 19.72 1.21
CA GLU A 2 -7.10 20.72 0.64
C GLU A 2 -5.64 20.25 0.73
N GLY A 3 -5.23 19.65 1.84
CA GLY A 3 -3.87 19.14 2.04
C GLY A 3 -3.47 18.07 1.04
N ARG A 4 -4.38 17.13 0.71
CA ARG A 4 -4.13 16.10 -0.31
C ARG A 4 -3.88 16.71 -1.68
N GLN A 5 -4.74 17.64 -2.11
CA GLN A 5 -4.61 18.28 -3.42
C GLN A 5 -3.36 19.16 -3.50
N ALA A 6 -3.06 19.92 -2.47
CA ALA A 6 -1.85 20.74 -2.41
C ALA A 6 -0.57 19.89 -2.50
N TRP A 7 -0.54 18.73 -1.81
CA TRP A 7 0.58 17.79 -1.91
C TRP A 7 0.72 17.25 -3.32
N ARG A 8 -0.38 16.79 -3.93
CA ARG A 8 -0.39 16.25 -5.31
C ARG A 8 0.11 17.29 -6.32
N THR A 9 -0.39 18.52 -6.24
CA THR A 9 0.05 19.63 -7.13
C THR A 9 1.53 19.88 -7.04
N ARG A 10 2.10 19.92 -5.81
CA ARG A 10 3.56 20.09 -5.60
C ARG A 10 4.40 18.98 -6.25
N HIS A 11 3.82 17.78 -6.42
CA HIS A 11 4.49 16.63 -7.02
C HIS A 11 4.10 16.38 -8.48
N GLY A 12 3.41 17.35 -9.11
CA GLY A 12 3.01 17.24 -10.52
C GLY A 12 1.94 16.19 -10.79
N ILE A 13 1.11 15.86 -9.78
CA ILE A 13 0.05 14.86 -9.86
C ILE A 13 -1.30 15.58 -9.98
N GLY A 14 -1.99 15.38 -11.09
CA GLY A 14 -3.28 15.98 -11.39
C GLY A 14 -4.45 15.39 -10.58
N THR A 15 -5.58 16.08 -10.61
CA THR A 15 -6.80 15.66 -9.88
C THR A 15 -7.37 14.34 -10.38
N GLY A 16 -7.23 14.05 -11.68
CA GLY A 16 -7.74 12.82 -12.31
C GLY A 16 -6.71 11.70 -12.42
N ASP A 17 -5.48 11.92 -11.96
CA ASP A 17 -4.41 10.92 -11.99
C ASP A 17 -4.57 9.91 -10.87
N CYS A 18 -3.98 8.73 -11.04
CA CYS A 18 -3.81 7.75 -9.97
C CYS A 18 -2.38 7.83 -9.42
N ALA A 19 -2.25 7.98 -8.10
CA ALA A 19 -0.97 7.99 -7.41
C ALA A 19 -0.81 6.73 -6.55
N ILE A 20 0.28 6.00 -6.76
CA ILE A 20 0.58 4.77 -6.05
C ILE A 20 1.92 4.92 -5.33
N SER A 21 1.95 4.78 -4.02
CA SER A 21 3.22 4.73 -3.27
C SER A 21 3.74 3.31 -3.18
N LEU A 22 5.05 3.13 -3.36
CA LEU A 22 5.71 1.85 -3.29
C LEU A 22 6.88 1.88 -2.30
N PHE A 23 6.65 1.27 -1.16
CA PHE A 23 7.63 0.98 -0.12
C PHE A 23 7.58 -0.52 0.20
N CYS A 24 8.41 -1.31 -0.45
CA CYS A 24 8.38 -2.78 -0.34
C CYS A 24 9.78 -3.36 -0.09
N TYR A 25 9.82 -4.64 0.26
CA TYR A 25 10.99 -5.50 0.12
C TYR A 25 11.12 -5.95 -1.34
N GLU A 26 11.36 -7.22 -1.59
CA GLU A 26 11.42 -7.83 -2.92
C GLU A 26 10.20 -8.76 -3.14
N PRO A 27 8.99 -8.21 -3.39
CA PRO A 27 7.81 -9.05 -3.57
C PRO A 27 7.94 -9.85 -4.88
N PRO A 28 7.69 -11.17 -4.85
CA PRO A 28 7.85 -12.01 -6.04
C PRO A 28 6.91 -11.63 -7.18
N ALA A 29 5.77 -11.02 -6.86
CA ALA A 29 4.78 -10.59 -7.83
C ALA A 29 5.06 -9.22 -8.47
N LEU A 30 6.11 -8.50 -8.04
CA LEU A 30 6.39 -7.14 -8.53
C LEU A 30 6.57 -7.05 -10.05
N PRO A 31 7.32 -7.94 -10.73
CA PRO A 31 7.46 -7.86 -12.18
C PRO A 31 6.11 -8.01 -12.91
N GLN A 32 5.30 -8.99 -12.49
CA GLN A 32 3.97 -9.22 -13.05
C GLN A 32 3.04 -8.03 -12.81
N TRP A 33 3.06 -7.48 -11.60
CA TRP A 33 2.25 -6.31 -11.26
C TRP A 33 2.64 -5.07 -12.08
N LEU A 34 3.93 -4.81 -12.25
CA LEU A 34 4.40 -3.69 -13.07
C LEU A 34 3.98 -3.86 -14.54
N ALA A 35 4.09 -5.07 -15.10
CA ALA A 35 3.61 -5.35 -16.45
C ALA A 35 2.10 -5.08 -16.58
N GLN A 36 1.28 -5.56 -15.62
CA GLN A 36 -0.15 -5.27 -15.59
C GLN A 36 -0.45 -3.77 -15.48
N LEU A 37 0.28 -3.06 -14.61
CA LEU A 37 0.08 -1.63 -14.37
C LEU A 37 0.39 -0.81 -15.63
N HIS A 38 1.40 -1.19 -16.39
CA HIS A 38 1.77 -0.55 -17.65
C HIS A 38 0.80 -0.89 -18.79
N ALA A 39 0.32 -2.15 -18.86
CA ALA A 39 -0.63 -2.58 -19.88
C ALA A 39 -2.05 -2.02 -19.67
N ALA A 40 -2.46 -1.85 -18.40
CA ALA A 40 -3.78 -1.37 -18.03
C ALA A 40 -3.70 -0.45 -16.80
N PRO A 41 -3.28 0.80 -16.98
CA PRO A 41 -3.17 1.75 -15.88
C PRO A 41 -4.56 2.07 -15.29
N PRO A 42 -4.68 2.23 -13.95
CA PRO A 42 -5.96 2.40 -13.26
C PRO A 42 -6.64 3.76 -13.50
N ALA A 43 -5.92 4.73 -14.05
CA ALA A 43 -6.48 6.05 -14.36
C ALA A 43 -6.43 6.34 -15.86
N PRO A 44 -7.49 7.02 -16.42
CA PRO A 44 -7.53 7.37 -17.83
C PRO A 44 -6.55 8.48 -18.22
N GLN A 45 -6.12 9.32 -17.26
CA GLN A 45 -5.21 10.43 -17.52
C GLN A 45 -3.77 9.99 -17.33
N ALA A 46 -3.31 9.86 -16.09
CA ALA A 46 -1.97 9.44 -15.77
C ALA A 46 -1.93 8.55 -14.53
N THR A 47 -0.98 7.63 -14.50
CA THR A 47 -0.66 6.85 -13.29
C THR A 47 0.76 7.17 -12.86
N HIS A 48 0.92 7.54 -11.60
CA HIS A 48 2.18 7.90 -10.99
C HIS A 48 2.59 6.84 -9.97
N LEU A 49 3.79 6.28 -10.13
CA LEU A 49 4.39 5.34 -9.20
C LEU A 49 5.48 6.06 -8.41
N LEU A 50 5.23 6.31 -7.13
CA LEU A 50 6.15 6.97 -6.21
C LEU A 50 6.98 5.92 -5.48
N VAL A 51 8.24 5.77 -5.88
CA VAL A 51 9.11 4.71 -5.39
C VAL A 51 10.04 5.26 -4.31
N THR A 52 9.96 4.68 -3.11
CA THR A 52 10.85 5.05 -2.01
C THR A 52 12.29 4.62 -2.27
N PRO A 53 13.29 5.33 -1.74
CA PRO A 53 14.70 4.99 -1.95
C PRO A 53 15.08 3.66 -1.31
N GLY A 54 16.23 3.12 -1.69
CA GLY A 54 16.79 1.88 -1.17
C GLY A 54 16.23 0.63 -1.84
N ARG A 55 15.81 -0.37 -1.07
CA ARG A 55 15.40 -1.70 -1.58
C ARG A 55 14.28 -1.61 -2.62
N ALA A 56 13.26 -0.80 -2.38
CA ALA A 56 12.15 -0.64 -3.32
C ALA A 56 12.62 -0.09 -4.67
N ALA A 57 13.48 0.94 -4.68
CA ALA A 57 14.01 1.51 -5.91
C ALA A 57 14.85 0.48 -6.69
N ALA A 58 15.72 -0.26 -6.01
CA ALA A 58 16.55 -1.29 -6.64
C ALA A 58 15.71 -2.41 -7.25
N THR A 59 14.70 -2.89 -6.51
CA THR A 59 13.83 -3.97 -6.97
C THR A 59 12.95 -3.53 -8.16
N VAL A 60 12.42 -2.30 -8.13
CA VAL A 60 11.68 -1.74 -9.27
C VAL A 60 12.57 -1.62 -10.50
N GLN A 61 13.79 -1.11 -10.35
CA GLN A 61 14.74 -1.00 -11.47
C GLN A 61 15.02 -2.36 -12.10
N GLN A 62 15.22 -3.39 -11.30
CA GLN A 62 15.43 -4.75 -11.75
C GLN A 62 14.19 -5.32 -12.45
N ALA A 63 12.99 -5.16 -11.87
CA ALA A 63 11.74 -5.66 -12.41
C ALA A 63 11.37 -4.96 -13.73
N MET A 64 11.67 -3.67 -13.88
CA MET A 64 11.43 -2.91 -15.12
C MET A 64 12.22 -3.42 -16.33
N ALA A 65 13.31 -4.14 -16.13
CA ALA A 65 14.02 -4.79 -17.23
C ALA A 65 13.16 -5.84 -17.96
N SER A 66 12.12 -6.36 -17.30
CA SER A 66 11.15 -7.33 -17.86
C SER A 66 9.96 -6.68 -18.54
N VAL A 67 9.75 -5.35 -18.39
CA VAL A 67 8.65 -4.63 -19.03
C VAL A 67 9.07 -4.17 -20.42
N PRO A 68 8.29 -4.49 -21.48
CA PRO A 68 8.61 -4.06 -22.83
C PRO A 68 8.78 -2.54 -22.93
N ALA A 69 9.78 -2.07 -23.67
CA ALA A 69 10.05 -0.64 -23.82
C ALA A 69 8.87 0.14 -24.39
N THR A 70 8.05 -0.49 -25.23
CA THR A 70 6.83 0.07 -25.82
C THR A 70 5.72 0.34 -24.78
N GLU A 71 5.75 -0.33 -23.64
CA GLU A 71 4.75 -0.19 -22.57
C GLU A 71 5.19 0.75 -21.45
N GLN A 72 6.49 1.09 -21.37
CA GLN A 72 7.05 1.86 -20.25
C GLN A 72 6.53 3.30 -20.12
N GLY A 73 5.85 3.83 -21.14
CA GLY A 73 5.31 5.20 -21.14
C GLY A 73 3.99 5.40 -20.40
N ALA A 74 3.25 4.33 -20.08
CA ALA A 74 1.91 4.43 -19.47
C ALA A 74 1.91 4.83 -17.98
N VAL A 75 3.06 4.68 -17.30
CA VAL A 75 3.23 4.98 -15.87
C VAL A 75 4.41 5.90 -15.67
N THR A 76 4.18 7.05 -15.03
CA THR A 76 5.24 7.98 -14.65
C THR A 76 5.86 7.54 -13.33
N ARG A 77 7.17 7.26 -13.33
CA ARG A 77 7.89 6.88 -12.12
C ARG A 77 8.56 8.08 -11.47
N HIS A 78 8.38 8.21 -10.17
CA HIS A 78 9.02 9.21 -9.34
C HIS A 78 9.96 8.52 -8.34
N ALA A 79 11.26 8.71 -8.51
CA ALA A 79 12.26 8.29 -7.52
C ALA A 79 12.24 9.29 -6.35
N LEU A 80 11.72 8.85 -5.22
CA LEU A 80 11.64 9.72 -4.04
C LEU A 80 12.98 9.82 -3.33
N GLN A 81 13.20 10.95 -2.66
CA GLN A 81 14.32 11.14 -1.75
C GLN A 81 13.93 10.66 -0.34
N PRO A 82 14.90 10.30 0.52
CA PRO A 82 14.63 10.08 1.93
C PRO A 82 13.93 11.29 2.54
N CYS A 83 12.86 11.04 3.31
CA CYS A 83 12.07 12.10 3.91
C CYS A 83 11.79 11.80 5.40
N PRO A 84 11.54 12.83 6.23
CA PRO A 84 11.04 12.65 7.58
C PRO A 84 9.68 11.97 7.62
N GLN A 85 9.35 11.32 8.73
CA GLN A 85 8.07 10.61 8.92
C GLN A 85 6.82 11.46 8.61
N PRO A 86 6.71 12.74 8.99
CA PRO A 86 5.53 13.54 8.62
C PRO A 86 5.31 13.67 7.12
N GLN A 87 6.39 13.79 6.33
CA GLN A 87 6.28 13.85 4.87
C GLN A 87 5.90 12.49 4.26
N PHE A 88 6.36 11.40 4.88
CA PHE A 88 5.92 10.05 4.50
C PHE A 88 4.41 9.87 4.76
N ASP A 89 3.90 10.33 5.89
CA ASP A 89 2.46 10.32 6.20
C ASP A 89 1.65 11.16 5.20
N GLU A 90 2.13 12.37 4.83
CA GLU A 90 1.50 13.20 3.80
C GLU A 90 1.40 12.46 2.45
N MET A 91 2.45 11.74 2.06
CA MET A 91 2.46 10.90 0.86
C MET A 91 1.39 9.81 0.94
N LEU A 92 1.32 9.07 2.05
CA LEU A 92 0.32 8.01 2.23
C LEU A 92 -1.11 8.56 2.12
N TRP A 93 -1.39 9.75 2.65
CA TRP A 93 -2.70 10.39 2.53
C TRP A 93 -3.00 10.89 1.11
N ALA A 94 -1.98 11.25 0.37
CA ALA A 94 -2.11 11.81 -0.98
C ALA A 94 -2.28 10.73 -2.06
N CYS A 95 -1.79 9.52 -1.85
CA CYS A 95 -1.88 8.42 -2.79
C CYS A 95 -3.26 7.76 -2.82
N ASP A 96 -3.55 7.05 -3.92
CA ASP A 96 -4.79 6.29 -4.14
C ASP A 96 -4.59 4.81 -3.77
N LEU A 97 -3.33 4.35 -3.71
CA LEU A 97 -2.93 3.03 -3.25
C LEU A 97 -1.56 3.12 -2.57
N ASN A 98 -1.41 2.46 -1.44
CA ASN A 98 -0.17 2.41 -0.68
C ASN A 98 0.31 0.96 -0.54
N LEU A 99 1.42 0.62 -1.18
CA LEU A 99 2.12 -0.64 -0.94
C LEU A 99 3.21 -0.37 0.10
N VAL A 100 3.03 -0.91 1.30
CA VAL A 100 3.88 -0.63 2.46
C VAL A 100 4.55 -1.90 2.99
N ARG A 101 5.61 -1.75 3.79
CA ARG A 101 6.31 -2.87 4.40
C ARG A 101 6.52 -2.66 5.90
N GLY A 102 6.65 -3.78 6.61
CA GLY A 102 6.86 -3.75 8.06
C GLY A 102 5.67 -3.19 8.83
N GLU A 103 5.76 -3.17 10.15
CA GLU A 103 4.63 -2.88 11.03
C GLU A 103 4.35 -1.38 11.17
N ASP A 104 5.38 -0.53 11.30
CA ASP A 104 5.18 0.92 11.45
C ASP A 104 4.48 1.54 10.24
N SER A 105 4.94 1.21 9.03
CA SER A 105 4.32 1.71 7.80
C SER A 105 2.91 1.18 7.59
N LEU A 106 2.61 -0.06 8.04
CA LEU A 106 1.26 -0.60 8.02
C LEU A 106 0.32 0.24 8.88
N VAL A 107 0.73 0.54 10.12
CA VAL A 107 -0.08 1.37 11.04
C VAL A 107 -0.33 2.75 10.43
N ARG A 108 0.70 3.39 9.87
CA ARG A 108 0.57 4.69 9.20
C ARG A 108 -0.37 4.65 8.00
N ALA A 109 -0.31 3.60 7.18
CA ALA A 109 -1.19 3.42 6.04
C ALA A 109 -2.66 3.18 6.46
N LEU A 110 -2.90 2.44 7.56
CA LEU A 110 -4.24 2.31 8.15
C LEU A 110 -4.80 3.67 8.58
N TRP A 111 -3.98 4.51 9.25
CA TRP A 111 -4.38 5.85 9.64
C TRP A 111 -4.59 6.79 8.44
N ALA A 112 -3.88 6.59 7.34
CA ALA A 112 -4.12 7.33 6.10
C ALA A 112 -5.51 7.05 5.51
N GLY A 113 -6.07 5.85 5.72
CA GLY A 113 -7.42 5.48 5.28
C GLY A 113 -7.57 5.34 3.78
N GLN A 114 -6.45 5.17 3.07
CA GLN A 114 -6.40 4.87 1.65
C GLN A 114 -6.22 3.36 1.42
N PRO A 115 -6.54 2.82 0.25
CA PRO A 115 -6.21 1.44 -0.11
C PRO A 115 -4.77 1.10 0.25
N LEU A 116 -4.54 -0.05 0.86
CA LEU A 116 -3.20 -0.48 1.24
C LEU A 116 -2.95 -1.96 0.95
N VAL A 117 -1.71 -2.28 0.65
CA VAL A 117 -1.17 -3.64 0.56
C VAL A 117 0.05 -3.72 1.47
N TRP A 118 0.03 -4.68 2.39
CA TRP A 118 1.12 -4.89 3.32
C TRP A 118 2.06 -5.98 2.83
N HIS A 119 3.32 -5.62 2.62
CA HIS A 119 4.41 -6.58 2.44
C HIS A 119 4.99 -6.90 3.81
N ILE A 120 4.55 -8.02 4.38
CA ILE A 120 5.03 -8.49 5.68
C ILE A 120 6.48 -8.92 5.59
N TYR A 121 7.24 -8.75 6.68
CA TYR A 121 8.63 -9.21 6.72
C TYR A 121 8.69 -10.74 6.62
N PRO A 122 9.37 -11.31 5.59
CA PRO A 122 9.44 -12.76 5.40
C PRO A 122 10.20 -13.43 6.57
N GLN A 123 9.65 -14.52 7.08
CA GLN A 123 10.28 -15.38 8.10
C GLN A 123 10.51 -16.77 7.51
N HIS A 124 11.53 -17.47 8.00
CA HIS A 124 11.94 -18.76 7.43
C HIS A 124 10.95 -19.91 7.70
N ASP A 125 10.08 -19.76 8.69
CA ASP A 125 9.11 -20.78 9.15
C ASP A 125 7.68 -20.50 8.66
N ASP A 126 7.49 -19.59 7.71
CA ASP A 126 6.20 -19.16 7.19
C ASP A 126 5.19 -18.62 8.24
N ALA A 127 5.62 -18.41 9.49
CA ALA A 127 4.77 -17.85 10.54
C ALA A 127 4.20 -16.46 10.19
N HIS A 128 4.86 -15.76 9.28
CA HIS A 128 4.37 -14.49 8.75
C HIS A 128 3.09 -14.67 7.88
N HIS A 129 2.83 -15.86 7.33
CA HIS A 129 1.61 -16.13 6.55
C HIS A 129 0.37 -16.10 7.44
N ASP A 130 0.40 -16.80 8.59
CA ASP A 130 -0.69 -16.80 9.56
C ASP A 130 -0.95 -15.38 10.10
N LYS A 131 0.12 -14.61 10.35
CA LYS A 131 0.00 -13.22 10.78
C LYS A 131 -0.64 -12.33 9.72
N LEU A 132 -0.30 -12.54 8.44
CA LEU A 132 -0.92 -11.82 7.33
C LEU A 132 -2.39 -12.17 7.21
N ASP A 133 -2.77 -13.45 7.29
CA ASP A 133 -4.15 -13.89 7.22
C ASP A 133 -4.98 -13.36 8.40
N ALA A 134 -4.44 -13.38 9.61
CA ALA A 134 -5.09 -12.78 10.78
C ALA A 134 -5.32 -11.27 10.61
N PHE A 135 -4.36 -10.55 10.00
CA PHE A 135 -4.54 -9.15 9.66
C PHE A 135 -5.65 -8.95 8.62
N LEU A 136 -5.69 -9.77 7.56
CA LEU A 136 -6.70 -9.68 6.50
C LEU A 136 -8.11 -10.04 7.02
N ASP A 137 -8.21 -10.96 7.97
CA ASP A 137 -9.45 -11.29 8.67
C ASP A 137 -9.93 -10.12 9.54
N TRP A 138 -9.04 -9.55 10.35
CA TRP A 138 -9.33 -8.36 11.14
C TRP A 138 -9.74 -7.17 10.26
N LEU A 139 -9.05 -6.97 9.13
CA LEU A 139 -9.37 -5.93 8.15
C LEU A 139 -10.74 -6.17 7.50
N GLN A 140 -11.25 -7.40 7.52
CA GLN A 140 -12.42 -7.86 6.74
C GLN A 140 -12.18 -7.66 5.24
N ALA A 141 -10.96 -8.01 4.81
CA ALA A 141 -10.49 -7.77 3.45
C ALA A 141 -11.40 -8.48 2.43
N PRO A 142 -11.89 -7.76 1.40
CA PRO A 142 -12.62 -8.39 0.30
C PRO A 142 -11.70 -9.37 -0.46
N ALA A 143 -12.29 -10.35 -1.13
CA ALA A 143 -11.55 -11.43 -1.79
C ALA A 143 -10.45 -10.92 -2.73
N SER A 144 -10.70 -9.83 -3.44
CA SER A 144 -9.71 -9.19 -4.33
C SER A 144 -8.50 -8.62 -3.60
N LEU A 145 -8.71 -7.97 -2.44
CA LEU A 145 -7.63 -7.44 -1.62
C LEU A 145 -6.81 -8.57 -0.98
N ARG A 146 -7.47 -9.62 -0.53
CA ARG A 146 -6.83 -10.83 0.00
C ARG A 146 -5.98 -11.52 -1.08
N ALA A 147 -6.52 -11.71 -2.28
CA ALA A 147 -5.79 -12.30 -3.40
C ALA A 147 -4.54 -11.48 -3.76
N PHE A 148 -4.66 -10.16 -3.76
CA PHE A 148 -3.50 -9.28 -4.01
C PHE A 148 -2.43 -9.44 -2.92
N HIS A 149 -2.81 -9.43 -1.64
CA HIS A 149 -1.85 -9.64 -0.54
C HIS A 149 -1.16 -11.00 -0.62
N HIS A 150 -1.91 -12.08 -0.90
CA HIS A 150 -1.33 -13.42 -1.01
C HIS A 150 -0.31 -13.51 -2.15
N ALA A 151 -0.65 -13.02 -3.35
CA ALA A 151 0.29 -13.00 -4.47
C ALA A 151 1.50 -12.08 -4.19
N TRP A 152 1.27 -10.91 -3.58
CA TRP A 152 2.32 -9.95 -3.24
C TRP A 152 3.34 -10.50 -2.24
N ASN A 153 2.88 -11.31 -1.29
CA ASN A 153 3.70 -11.93 -0.26
C ASN A 153 4.19 -13.35 -0.61
N GLY A 154 3.95 -13.83 -1.84
CA GLY A 154 4.43 -15.13 -2.29
C GLY A 154 3.62 -16.33 -1.81
N MET A 155 2.46 -16.11 -1.17
CA MET A 155 1.54 -17.16 -0.74
C MET A 155 0.68 -17.72 -1.88
N ALA A 156 0.62 -17.03 -3.00
CA ALA A 156 -0.08 -17.44 -4.21
C ALA A 156 0.73 -17.05 -5.46
N PRO A 157 0.51 -17.72 -6.61
CA PRO A 157 1.18 -17.37 -7.85
C PRO A 157 0.92 -15.92 -8.27
N ALA A 158 1.93 -15.23 -8.82
CA ALA A 158 1.81 -13.85 -9.31
C ALA A 158 0.71 -13.69 -10.39
N SER A 159 0.40 -14.76 -11.14
CA SER A 159 -0.68 -14.78 -12.13
C SER A 159 -2.07 -14.60 -11.54
N THR A 160 -2.23 -14.74 -10.22
CA THR A 160 -3.52 -14.51 -9.51
C THR A 160 -3.73 -13.07 -9.07
N LEU A 161 -2.77 -12.17 -9.31
CA LEU A 161 -2.93 -10.75 -9.02
C LEU A 161 -4.15 -10.16 -9.74
N PRO A 162 -5.11 -9.57 -9.02
CA PRO A 162 -6.17 -8.83 -9.66
C PRO A 162 -5.63 -7.55 -10.31
N ALA A 163 -6.14 -7.21 -11.49
CA ALA A 163 -5.83 -5.94 -12.13
C ALA A 163 -6.40 -4.78 -11.30
N ILE A 164 -5.60 -3.74 -11.11
CA ILE A 164 -6.03 -2.56 -10.36
C ILE A 164 -6.96 -1.72 -11.24
N THR A 165 -8.20 -1.53 -10.79
CA THR A 165 -9.20 -0.69 -11.44
C THR A 165 -9.73 0.36 -10.47
N PRO A 166 -10.34 1.47 -10.96
CA PRO A 166 -10.96 2.46 -10.07
C PRO A 166 -12.02 1.86 -9.14
N ALA A 167 -12.81 0.91 -9.63
CA ALA A 167 -13.83 0.22 -8.83
C ALA A 167 -13.20 -0.61 -7.70
N LEU A 168 -12.10 -1.30 -8.01
CA LEU A 168 -11.36 -2.09 -7.04
C LEU A 168 -10.73 -1.19 -5.95
N LEU A 169 -10.10 -0.10 -6.35
CA LEU A 169 -9.54 0.87 -5.41
C LEU A 169 -10.60 1.46 -4.48
N LYS A 170 -11.79 1.77 -5.02
CA LYS A 170 -12.91 2.25 -4.20
C LYS A 170 -13.35 1.21 -3.17
N GLN A 171 -13.51 -0.05 -3.56
CA GLN A 171 -13.88 -1.15 -2.65
C GLN A 171 -12.82 -1.33 -1.54
N TRP A 172 -11.55 -1.27 -1.89
CA TRP A 172 -10.46 -1.39 -0.92
C TRP A 172 -10.41 -0.19 0.03
N GLN A 173 -10.68 1.01 -0.48
CA GLN A 173 -10.76 2.21 0.34
C GLN A 173 -11.87 2.11 1.37
N GLU A 174 -13.07 1.69 0.98
CA GLU A 174 -14.20 1.47 1.89
C GLU A 174 -13.84 0.47 3.00
N CYS A 175 -13.15 -0.62 2.66
CA CYS A 175 -12.66 -1.61 3.62
C CYS A 175 -11.68 -0.99 4.63
N VAL A 176 -10.65 -0.27 4.15
CA VAL A 176 -9.63 0.34 5.02
C VAL A 176 -10.25 1.45 5.89
N GLN A 177 -11.17 2.25 5.35
CA GLN A 177 -11.87 3.28 6.12
C GLN A 177 -12.74 2.69 7.21
N ALA A 178 -13.44 1.58 6.95
CA ALA A 178 -14.21 0.86 7.96
C ALA A 178 -13.31 0.34 9.09
N ALA A 179 -12.14 -0.22 8.74
CA ALA A 179 -11.15 -0.67 9.72
C ALA A 179 -10.61 0.49 10.57
N ARG A 180 -10.28 1.62 9.93
CA ARG A 180 -9.85 2.84 10.62
C ARG A 180 -10.91 3.35 11.59
N LEU A 181 -12.19 3.34 11.22
CA LEU A 181 -13.28 3.74 12.11
C LEU A 181 -13.39 2.81 13.33
N ARG A 182 -13.21 1.49 13.15
CA ARG A 182 -13.16 0.54 14.28
C ARG A 182 -12.01 0.86 15.24
N LEU A 183 -10.84 1.25 14.73
CA LEU A 183 -9.70 1.67 15.58
C LEU A 183 -10.01 2.95 16.36
N LEU A 184 -10.65 3.92 15.73
CA LEU A 184 -11.04 5.18 16.38
C LEU A 184 -12.07 5.00 17.51
N GLN A 185 -12.82 3.91 17.51
CA GLN A 185 -13.80 3.58 18.53
C GLN A 185 -13.19 2.84 19.73
N GLN A 186 -11.93 2.39 19.63
CA GLN A 186 -11.27 1.73 20.75
C GLN A 186 -10.83 2.74 21.80
N THR A 187 -10.95 2.34 23.06
CA THR A 187 -10.39 3.12 24.17
C THR A 187 -8.87 3.27 23.98
N PRO A 188 -8.30 4.48 24.12
CA PRO A 188 -6.87 4.69 24.01
C PRO A 188 -6.06 3.75 24.91
N LEU A 189 -4.95 3.21 24.44
CA LEU A 189 -4.12 2.25 25.18
C LEU A 189 -3.71 2.77 26.57
N ILE A 190 -3.42 4.07 26.68
CA ILE A 190 -3.05 4.69 27.97
C ILE A 190 -4.19 4.57 28.97
N GLU A 191 -5.43 4.82 28.56
CA GLU A 191 -6.61 4.70 29.43
C GLU A 191 -6.86 3.25 29.84
N GLN A 192 -6.67 2.29 28.90
CA GLN A 192 -6.77 0.86 29.21
C GLN A 192 -5.71 0.43 30.23
N LEU A 193 -4.47 0.90 30.08
CA LEU A 193 -3.39 0.61 31.03
C LEU A 193 -3.65 1.24 32.40
N GLN A 194 -4.15 2.47 32.46
CA GLN A 194 -4.52 3.11 33.70
C GLN A 194 -5.61 2.34 34.43
N ALA A 195 -6.67 1.94 33.71
CA ALA A 195 -7.76 1.13 34.30
C ALA A 195 -7.22 -0.20 34.83
N PHE A 196 -6.38 -0.90 34.07
CA PHE A 196 -5.78 -2.17 34.50
C PHE A 196 -4.92 -2.04 35.77
N VAL A 197 -4.14 -0.96 35.88
CA VAL A 197 -3.31 -0.72 37.08
C VAL A 197 -4.22 -0.42 38.29
N THR A 198 -5.30 0.36 38.09
CA THR A 198 -6.24 0.73 39.17
C THR A 198 -7.02 -0.48 39.68
N GLU A 199 -7.42 -1.41 38.81
CA GLU A 199 -8.13 -2.64 39.21
C GLU A 199 -7.26 -3.61 40.01
N LYS A 200 -5.94 -3.52 39.91
CA LYS A 200 -4.99 -4.41 40.62
C LYS A 200 -4.36 -3.79 41.85
N SER A 201 -4.69 -2.56 42.17
CA SER A 201 -4.26 -1.81 43.39
C SER A 201 -5.31 -1.85 44.48
#